data_29f48ee749b34d78030e8d92017d8b9b
#
_entry.id   29f48ee749b34d78030e8d92017d8b9b
#
_cell.length_a   1.000
_cell.length_b   1.000
_cell.length_c   1.000
_cell.angle_alpha   90.00
_cell.angle_beta   90.00
_cell.angle_gamma   90.00
#
_symmetry.space_group_name_H-M   'P 1'
#
loop_
_entity.id
_entity.type
_entity.pdbx_description
1 polymer ?
#
loop_
_entity_poly.entity_id
_entity_poly.type
_entity_poly.pdbx_seq_one_letter_code
_entity_poly.pdbx_strand_id
1 'polypeptide(L)'
;MPRDDLIGYIRANDKHELDPLEAVLTQTDLIGDPALPIPEDSAALAWIGSAYKYWETNHPLDETLAAQLRRLKSVLALMALADPQFYTPGIHPLHQAMDALQEVAVGWQDGLGRAGEPVQKLFEQTVNDSLASLEENGAGLMAILSAATESAQRLQARQQRMSKRAADVERGQLRAARARINAAQMINNEIARFPIPAEIGSFLTGPWYESAQLVLLKFGDRSDQWKQLAETTTGLIHSLRPVESGNPALESASAISNGLKQWLLSLQHDEQACEQAISIIEYTFLRVARGEDLERTQTSPIPVAEKARGSGDQTTHLEDIAIGQWFQVDARKGGTLRIQLAMMQEDEQRLLFCNQAGAKVQSLDYTSFAKLLEDKKATRLLSDASFSRALAAVVNIDTQEALAQLTGVTIPGQERETSATLSEPNLGTELPRLKIESEEPTAPDLPDSGVPDLPMGTWLGFHDVDPPLLAKLALHDKVRRLFIFVNRKGIEQRRLQENEYLALLQDGEVDILETKTNFREQVERARERMKRHQT
;
A
#
# COMPACT_ATOMS: atom_id res chain seq x y z
N MET A 1 38.90 -27.22 -22.75
CA MET A 1 38.01 -26.60 -23.76
C MET A 1 38.18 -25.11 -23.66
N PRO A 2 38.52 -24.38 -24.71
CA PRO A 2 38.52 -22.93 -24.75
C PRO A 2 37.11 -22.36 -24.49
N ARG A 3 37.01 -21.13 -23.95
CA ARG A 3 35.73 -20.51 -23.61
C ARG A 3 34.78 -20.37 -24.79
N ASP A 4 35.29 -20.01 -25.97
CA ASP A 4 34.45 -19.85 -27.17
C ASP A 4 33.85 -21.21 -27.63
N ASP A 5 34.59 -22.28 -27.51
CA ASP A 5 34.09 -23.63 -27.80
C ASP A 5 33.04 -24.07 -26.78
N LEU A 6 33.25 -23.73 -25.50
CA LEU A 6 32.30 -23.99 -24.42
C LEU A 6 30.99 -23.21 -24.62
N ILE A 7 31.06 -21.94 -25.00
CA ILE A 7 29.89 -21.11 -25.34
C ILE A 7 29.14 -21.71 -26.53
N GLY A 8 29.86 -22.09 -27.59
CA GLY A 8 29.27 -22.77 -28.76
C GLY A 8 28.60 -24.07 -28.38
N TYR A 9 29.23 -24.84 -27.49
CA TYR A 9 28.70 -26.10 -26.99
C TYR A 9 27.41 -25.93 -26.18
N ILE A 10 27.37 -24.99 -25.23
CA ILE A 10 26.16 -24.72 -24.42
C ILE A 10 25.00 -24.25 -25.31
N ARG A 11 25.28 -23.44 -26.34
CA ARG A 11 24.25 -23.01 -27.32
C ARG A 11 23.67 -24.18 -28.12
N ALA A 12 24.51 -25.12 -28.52
CA ALA A 12 24.11 -26.27 -29.36
C ALA A 12 23.37 -27.36 -28.56
N ASN A 13 23.60 -27.44 -27.24
CA ASN A 13 23.14 -28.54 -26.40
C ASN A 13 22.39 -28.01 -25.17
N ASP A 14 21.23 -27.39 -25.41
CA ASP A 14 20.42 -26.82 -24.36
C ASP A 14 19.68 -27.91 -23.56
N LYS A 15 20.26 -28.30 -22.41
CA LYS A 15 19.68 -29.25 -21.46
C LYS A 15 19.17 -28.53 -20.23
N HIS A 16 17.92 -28.13 -20.28
CA HIS A 16 17.28 -27.27 -19.27
C HIS A 16 17.16 -27.88 -17.87
N GLU A 17 17.19 -29.19 -17.73
CA GLU A 17 16.94 -29.88 -16.46
C GLU A 17 18.19 -30.00 -15.60
N LEU A 18 19.36 -30.05 -16.20
CA LEU A 18 20.64 -30.26 -15.52
C LEU A 18 21.23 -28.93 -15.01
N ASP A 19 22.08 -29.04 -14.00
CA ASP A 19 23.01 -27.97 -13.62
C ASP A 19 23.90 -27.64 -14.81
N PRO A 20 24.22 -26.35 -15.09
CA PRO A 20 25.02 -25.99 -16.26
C PRO A 20 26.38 -26.68 -16.35
N LEU A 21 27.06 -26.88 -15.23
CA LEU A 21 28.33 -27.61 -15.21
C LEU A 21 28.10 -29.11 -15.44
N GLU A 22 27.09 -29.71 -14.79
CA GLU A 22 26.72 -31.10 -14.93
C GLU A 22 26.30 -31.42 -16.38
N ALA A 23 25.56 -30.50 -17.01
CA ALA A 23 25.19 -30.61 -18.43
C ALA A 23 26.41 -30.71 -19.36
N VAL A 24 27.43 -29.90 -19.10
CA VAL A 24 28.70 -29.91 -19.84
C VAL A 24 29.47 -31.20 -19.57
N LEU A 25 29.64 -31.60 -18.32
CA LEU A 25 30.42 -32.81 -17.95
C LEU A 25 29.77 -34.10 -18.43
N THR A 26 28.46 -34.22 -18.33
CA THR A 26 27.73 -35.45 -18.74
C THR A 26 27.88 -35.75 -20.24
N GLN A 27 28.09 -34.73 -21.05
CA GLN A 27 28.16 -34.91 -22.52
C GLN A 27 29.59 -35.08 -23.03
N THR A 28 30.59 -34.58 -22.30
CA THR A 28 32.01 -34.85 -22.63
C THR A 28 32.38 -36.32 -22.47
N ASP A 29 31.73 -37.04 -21.54
CA ASP A 29 31.94 -38.47 -21.33
C ASP A 29 31.48 -39.34 -22.52
N LEU A 30 30.57 -38.84 -23.36
CA LEU A 30 30.04 -39.58 -24.52
C LEU A 30 30.91 -39.46 -25.79
N ILE A 31 31.87 -38.55 -25.87
CA ILE A 31 32.65 -38.21 -27.08
C ILE A 31 34.11 -38.69 -27.00
N GLY A 32 34.51 -39.33 -25.91
CA GLY A 32 35.77 -40.11 -25.87
C GLY A 32 37.06 -39.37 -25.58
N ASP A 33 37.07 -38.07 -25.33
CA ASP A 33 38.17 -37.32 -24.69
C ASP A 33 37.62 -36.05 -24.02
N PRO A 34 37.53 -36.02 -22.69
CA PRO A 34 36.87 -34.90 -22.00
C PRO A 34 37.75 -33.67 -22.08
N ALA A 35 37.47 -32.81 -23.06
CA ALA A 35 38.00 -31.47 -23.05
C ALA A 35 37.28 -30.66 -21.93
N LEU A 36 37.75 -30.83 -20.69
CA LEU A 36 37.20 -30.15 -19.55
C LEU A 36 37.30 -28.62 -19.76
N PRO A 37 36.28 -27.83 -19.31
CA PRO A 37 36.38 -26.39 -19.28
C PRO A 37 37.60 -25.95 -18.46
N ILE A 38 38.14 -24.79 -18.74
CA ILE A 38 39.17 -24.22 -17.88
C ILE A 38 38.63 -23.99 -16.45
N PRO A 39 39.48 -24.05 -15.41
CA PRO A 39 39.03 -24.02 -14.01
C PRO A 39 38.13 -22.82 -13.68
N GLU A 40 38.41 -21.67 -14.27
CA GLU A 40 37.65 -20.44 -14.07
C GLU A 40 36.21 -20.54 -14.63
N ASP A 41 36.07 -21.11 -15.85
CA ASP A 41 34.76 -21.31 -16.46
C ASP A 41 33.96 -22.39 -15.72
N SER A 42 34.64 -23.47 -15.28
CA SER A 42 34.04 -24.50 -14.44
C SER A 42 33.50 -23.91 -13.12
N ALA A 43 34.29 -23.03 -12.49
CA ALA A 43 33.87 -22.35 -11.25
C ALA A 43 32.67 -21.41 -11.48
N ALA A 44 32.63 -20.69 -12.60
CA ALA A 44 31.51 -19.84 -12.96
C ALA A 44 30.22 -20.65 -13.17
N LEU A 45 30.30 -21.76 -13.91
CA LEU A 45 29.13 -22.64 -14.12
C LEU A 45 28.64 -23.29 -12.82
N ALA A 46 29.56 -23.76 -11.96
CA ALA A 46 29.22 -24.33 -10.65
C ALA A 46 28.55 -23.28 -9.74
N TRP A 47 29.04 -22.05 -9.77
CA TRP A 47 28.45 -20.95 -9.02
C TRP A 47 27.00 -20.69 -9.45
N ILE A 48 26.74 -20.56 -10.76
CA ILE A 48 25.39 -20.34 -11.30
C ILE A 48 24.45 -21.49 -10.92
N GLY A 49 24.89 -22.74 -11.10
CA GLY A 49 24.09 -23.90 -10.74
C GLY A 49 23.74 -23.93 -9.25
N SER A 50 24.71 -23.68 -8.40
CA SER A 50 24.52 -23.62 -6.96
C SER A 50 23.60 -22.47 -6.54
N ALA A 51 23.76 -21.28 -7.13
CA ALA A 51 22.92 -20.13 -6.87
C ALA A 51 21.47 -20.37 -7.31
N TYR A 52 21.28 -20.95 -8.50
CA TYR A 52 19.95 -21.29 -9.01
C TYR A 52 19.25 -22.33 -8.09
N LYS A 53 19.97 -23.39 -7.70
CA LYS A 53 19.45 -24.40 -6.78
C LYS A 53 19.09 -23.82 -5.41
N TYR A 54 19.95 -22.97 -4.87
CA TYR A 54 19.69 -22.26 -3.60
C TYR A 54 18.44 -21.39 -3.71
N TRP A 55 18.35 -20.60 -4.80
CA TRP A 55 17.20 -19.75 -5.07
C TRP A 55 15.90 -20.55 -5.21
N GLU A 56 15.87 -21.59 -6.04
CA GLU A 56 14.71 -22.45 -6.27
C GLU A 56 14.23 -23.13 -4.97
N THR A 57 15.16 -23.56 -4.11
CA THR A 57 14.84 -24.22 -2.82
C THR A 57 14.24 -23.24 -1.82
N ASN A 58 14.76 -22.01 -1.75
CA ASN A 58 14.34 -21.03 -0.76
C ASN A 58 13.15 -20.18 -1.24
N HIS A 59 12.85 -20.18 -2.54
CA HIS A 59 11.76 -19.40 -3.14
C HIS A 59 10.89 -20.26 -4.03
N PRO A 60 10.08 -21.17 -3.44
CA PRO A 60 9.29 -22.12 -4.22
C PRO A 60 8.20 -21.39 -4.98
N LEU A 61 8.37 -21.28 -6.29
CA LEU A 61 7.34 -20.88 -7.23
C LEU A 61 6.39 -22.07 -7.47
N ASP A 62 5.26 -21.81 -8.13
CA ASP A 62 4.45 -22.90 -8.69
C ASP A 62 5.25 -23.66 -9.74
N GLU A 63 5.12 -24.98 -9.76
CA GLU A 63 5.93 -25.87 -10.61
C GLU A 63 5.83 -25.50 -12.10
N THR A 64 4.66 -25.05 -12.55
CA THR A 64 4.45 -24.61 -13.93
C THR A 64 5.35 -23.45 -14.32
N LEU A 65 5.50 -22.45 -13.45
CA LEU A 65 6.38 -21.30 -13.68
C LEU A 65 7.85 -21.64 -13.40
N ALA A 66 8.11 -22.47 -12.39
CA ALA A 66 9.45 -22.94 -12.07
C ALA A 66 10.06 -23.71 -13.27
N ALA A 67 9.28 -24.60 -13.89
CA ALA A 67 9.70 -25.35 -15.08
C ALA A 67 10.05 -24.40 -16.25
N GLN A 68 9.32 -23.31 -16.45
CA GLN A 68 9.66 -22.32 -17.46
C GLN A 68 11.01 -21.63 -17.15
N LEU A 69 11.24 -21.22 -15.89
CA LEU A 69 12.49 -20.54 -15.52
C LEU A 69 13.71 -21.48 -15.57
N ARG A 70 13.54 -22.78 -15.30
CA ARG A 70 14.66 -23.76 -15.47
C ARG A 70 15.24 -23.73 -16.88
N ARG A 71 14.43 -23.42 -17.88
CA ARG A 71 14.88 -23.28 -19.28
C ARG A 71 15.83 -22.09 -19.48
N LEU A 72 15.88 -21.12 -18.57
CA LEU A 72 16.84 -20.00 -18.63
C LEU A 72 18.22 -20.34 -18.06
N LYS A 73 18.45 -21.55 -17.52
CA LYS A 73 19.76 -21.94 -16.96
C LYS A 73 20.89 -21.82 -17.99
N SER A 74 20.65 -22.18 -19.25
CA SER A 74 21.60 -22.00 -20.35
C SER A 74 21.90 -20.53 -20.65
N VAL A 75 20.86 -19.68 -20.60
CA VAL A 75 21.03 -18.23 -20.76
C VAL A 75 21.88 -17.64 -19.63
N LEU A 76 21.62 -18.06 -18.38
CA LEU A 76 22.40 -17.66 -17.20
C LEU A 76 23.86 -18.09 -17.33
N ALA A 77 24.12 -19.34 -17.74
CA ALA A 77 25.45 -19.87 -17.94
C ALA A 77 26.22 -19.12 -19.03
N LEU A 78 25.59 -18.86 -20.18
CA LEU A 78 26.20 -18.13 -21.29
C LEU A 78 26.53 -16.66 -20.90
N MET A 79 25.64 -16.00 -20.19
CA MET A 79 25.90 -14.62 -19.71
C MET A 79 27.04 -14.59 -18.70
N ALA A 80 27.11 -15.55 -17.79
CA ALA A 80 28.22 -15.65 -16.84
C ALA A 80 29.59 -15.88 -17.54
N LEU A 81 29.60 -16.58 -18.67
CA LEU A 81 30.84 -16.80 -19.44
C LEU A 81 31.19 -15.61 -20.34
N ALA A 82 30.18 -14.89 -20.87
CA ALA A 82 30.38 -13.87 -21.91
C ALA A 82 30.47 -12.45 -21.37
N ASP A 83 29.76 -12.11 -20.28
CA ASP A 83 29.64 -10.75 -19.78
C ASP A 83 30.22 -10.58 -18.37
N PRO A 84 31.31 -9.83 -18.21
CA PRO A 84 31.88 -9.52 -16.89
C PRO A 84 30.92 -8.80 -15.93
N GLN A 85 29.92 -8.06 -16.42
CA GLN A 85 28.92 -7.39 -15.56
C GLN A 85 28.02 -8.39 -14.84
N PHE A 86 27.92 -9.63 -15.35
CA PHE A 86 27.15 -10.69 -14.70
C PHE A 86 27.63 -11.02 -13.29
N TYR A 87 28.94 -10.80 -13.00
CA TYR A 87 29.50 -11.07 -11.67
C TYR A 87 29.12 -10.02 -10.61
N THR A 88 28.36 -9.01 -10.99
CA THR A 88 27.84 -8.01 -10.05
C THR A 88 26.35 -8.29 -9.77
N PRO A 89 25.99 -8.90 -8.62
CA PRO A 89 24.61 -9.22 -8.30
C PRO A 89 23.70 -8.00 -8.38
N GLY A 90 22.57 -8.13 -9.10
CA GLY A 90 21.55 -7.08 -9.22
C GLY A 90 21.78 -6.01 -10.29
N ILE A 91 22.99 -5.93 -10.88
CA ILE A 91 23.30 -4.92 -11.92
C ILE A 91 22.95 -5.45 -13.32
N HIS A 92 23.26 -6.70 -13.60
CA HIS A 92 23.01 -7.28 -14.92
C HIS A 92 21.50 -7.36 -15.23
N PRO A 93 21.04 -6.99 -16.45
CA PRO A 93 19.61 -7.02 -16.81
C PRO A 93 18.94 -8.38 -16.61
N LEU A 94 19.69 -9.50 -16.76
CA LEU A 94 19.15 -10.83 -16.50
C LEU A 94 18.85 -11.05 -15.01
N HIS A 95 19.69 -10.52 -14.10
CA HIS A 95 19.39 -10.57 -12.66
C HIS A 95 18.13 -9.78 -12.33
N GLN A 96 17.99 -8.58 -12.90
CA GLN A 96 16.82 -7.74 -12.70
C GLN A 96 15.54 -8.39 -13.27
N ALA A 97 15.65 -9.04 -14.42
CA ALA A 97 14.53 -9.78 -15.00
C ALA A 97 14.13 -10.98 -14.14
N MET A 98 15.10 -11.77 -13.65
CA MET A 98 14.82 -12.90 -12.75
C MET A 98 14.17 -12.44 -11.45
N ASP A 99 14.65 -11.36 -10.85
CA ASP A 99 14.07 -10.77 -9.62
C ASP A 99 12.64 -10.27 -9.86
N ALA A 100 12.40 -9.55 -10.95
CA ALA A 100 11.08 -9.03 -11.29
C ALA A 100 10.07 -10.15 -11.64
N LEU A 101 10.52 -11.19 -12.36
CA LEU A 101 9.70 -12.37 -12.65
C LEU A 101 9.34 -13.12 -11.37
N GLN A 102 10.30 -13.29 -10.46
CA GLN A 102 10.05 -13.91 -9.16
C GLN A 102 8.99 -13.15 -8.38
N GLU A 103 9.13 -11.83 -8.23
CA GLU A 103 8.17 -11.01 -7.47
C GLU A 103 6.74 -11.14 -7.99
N VAL A 104 6.56 -11.14 -9.31
CA VAL A 104 5.22 -11.26 -9.90
C VAL A 104 4.69 -12.69 -9.85
N ALA A 105 5.55 -13.69 -9.69
CA ALA A 105 5.19 -15.10 -9.65
C ALA A 105 4.87 -15.65 -8.25
N VAL A 106 5.32 -15.00 -7.17
CA VAL A 106 5.13 -15.50 -5.79
C VAL A 106 3.68 -15.87 -5.48
N GLY A 107 2.74 -15.05 -5.92
CA GLY A 107 1.31 -15.28 -5.69
C GLY A 107 0.61 -16.08 -6.79
N TRP A 108 1.34 -16.45 -7.83
CA TRP A 108 0.76 -17.24 -8.92
C TRP A 108 0.66 -18.71 -8.54
N GLN A 109 -0.42 -19.35 -8.94
CA GLN A 109 -0.62 -20.80 -8.83
C GLN A 109 -1.45 -21.29 -10.00
N ASP A 110 -1.31 -22.54 -10.35
CA ASP A 110 -2.18 -23.17 -11.34
C ASP A 110 -3.65 -23.08 -10.93
N GLY A 111 -4.53 -22.96 -11.91
CA GLY A 111 -5.98 -22.84 -11.67
C GLY A 111 -6.50 -21.41 -11.41
N LEU A 112 -5.65 -20.38 -11.44
CA LEU A 112 -6.10 -18.97 -11.36
C LEU A 112 -6.92 -18.51 -12.60
N GLY A 113 -6.92 -19.29 -13.68
CA GLY A 113 -7.64 -18.96 -14.90
C GLY A 113 -7.25 -17.58 -15.46
N ARG A 114 -8.23 -16.78 -15.86
CA ARG A 114 -8.00 -15.44 -16.45
C ARG A 114 -7.17 -14.50 -15.56
N ALA A 115 -7.16 -14.72 -14.25
CA ALA A 115 -6.40 -13.88 -13.33
C ALA A 115 -4.90 -14.18 -13.40
N GLY A 116 -4.51 -15.44 -13.66
CA GLY A 116 -3.11 -15.88 -13.78
C GLY A 116 -2.52 -15.75 -15.19
N GLU A 117 -3.38 -15.69 -16.21
CA GLU A 117 -2.97 -15.69 -17.62
C GLU A 117 -1.93 -14.61 -18.00
N PRO A 118 -2.01 -13.35 -17.51
CA PRO A 118 -1.00 -12.35 -17.85
C PRO A 118 0.40 -12.68 -17.34
N VAL A 119 0.52 -13.31 -16.16
CA VAL A 119 1.80 -13.74 -15.59
C VAL A 119 2.33 -14.92 -16.39
N GLN A 120 1.51 -15.92 -16.65
CA GLN A 120 1.90 -17.08 -17.45
C GLN A 120 2.41 -16.68 -18.83
N LYS A 121 1.70 -15.81 -19.55
CA LYS A 121 2.14 -15.30 -20.87
C LYS A 121 3.46 -14.55 -20.78
N LEU A 122 3.66 -13.74 -19.74
CA LEU A 122 4.92 -13.04 -19.54
C LEU A 122 6.08 -14.03 -19.42
N PHE A 123 5.92 -15.12 -18.65
CA PHE A 123 6.93 -16.14 -18.48
C PHE A 123 7.21 -16.87 -19.79
N GLU A 124 6.18 -17.37 -20.47
CA GLU A 124 6.29 -18.07 -21.73
C GLU A 124 7.00 -17.21 -22.80
N GLN A 125 6.60 -15.95 -22.95
CA GLN A 125 7.20 -15.03 -23.90
C GLN A 125 8.66 -14.74 -23.54
N THR A 126 8.95 -14.35 -22.29
CA THR A 126 10.32 -14.03 -21.88
C THR A 126 11.28 -15.21 -22.08
N VAL A 127 10.86 -16.41 -21.70
CA VAL A 127 11.69 -17.60 -21.83
C VAL A 127 11.91 -17.95 -23.31
N ASN A 128 10.84 -18.01 -24.11
CA ASN A 128 10.95 -18.37 -25.52
C ASN A 128 11.76 -17.35 -26.32
N ASP A 129 11.52 -16.03 -26.11
CA ASP A 129 12.26 -14.98 -26.80
C ASP A 129 13.74 -14.95 -26.38
N SER A 130 14.03 -15.21 -25.10
CA SER A 130 15.42 -15.29 -24.62
C SER A 130 16.17 -16.47 -25.24
N LEU A 131 15.54 -17.63 -25.33
CA LEU A 131 16.13 -18.82 -25.98
C LEU A 131 16.32 -18.61 -27.48
N ALA A 132 15.34 -18.06 -28.17
CA ALA A 132 15.45 -17.73 -29.61
C ALA A 132 16.59 -16.71 -29.86
N SER A 133 16.76 -15.74 -28.98
CA SER A 133 17.89 -14.79 -29.07
C SER A 133 19.25 -15.46 -28.96
N LEU A 134 19.39 -16.59 -28.24
CA LEU A 134 20.65 -17.32 -28.16
C LEU A 134 21.01 -17.97 -29.50
N GLU A 135 20.04 -18.43 -30.27
CA GLU A 135 20.25 -18.99 -31.62
C GLU A 135 20.79 -17.90 -32.57
N GLU A 136 20.42 -16.62 -32.32
CA GLU A 136 20.87 -15.45 -33.07
C GLU A 136 22.11 -14.75 -32.45
N ASN A 137 22.97 -15.49 -31.76
CA ASN A 137 24.16 -14.96 -31.07
C ASN A 137 23.88 -13.91 -29.96
N GLY A 138 22.73 -13.98 -29.29
CA GLY A 138 22.34 -13.07 -28.22
C GLY A 138 21.84 -11.71 -28.70
N ALA A 139 21.57 -11.57 -30.01
CA ALA A 139 21.04 -10.33 -30.55
C ALA A 139 19.69 -9.98 -29.91
N GLY A 140 19.59 -8.79 -29.34
CA GLY A 140 18.34 -8.32 -28.73
C GLY A 140 18.02 -8.84 -27.31
N LEU A 141 18.82 -9.76 -26.75
CA LEU A 141 18.55 -10.35 -25.43
C LEU A 141 18.32 -9.27 -24.34
N MET A 142 19.18 -8.25 -24.29
CA MET A 142 19.06 -7.18 -23.29
C MET A 142 17.75 -6.40 -23.42
N ALA A 143 17.26 -6.19 -24.64
CA ALA A 143 15.96 -5.55 -24.87
C ALA A 143 14.80 -6.43 -24.42
N ILE A 144 14.87 -7.75 -24.68
CA ILE A 144 13.88 -8.74 -24.21
C ILE A 144 13.80 -8.72 -22.67
N LEU A 145 14.93 -8.78 -21.98
CA LEU A 145 15.01 -8.79 -20.52
C LEU A 145 14.50 -7.48 -19.91
N SER A 146 14.84 -6.35 -20.51
CA SER A 146 14.32 -5.05 -20.09
C SER A 146 12.79 -4.96 -20.24
N ALA A 147 12.27 -5.40 -21.38
CA ALA A 147 10.82 -5.43 -21.63
C ALA A 147 10.08 -6.38 -20.67
N ALA A 148 10.69 -7.51 -20.32
CA ALA A 148 10.16 -8.45 -19.34
C ALA A 148 10.10 -7.82 -17.95
N THR A 149 11.18 -7.15 -17.52
CA THR A 149 11.26 -6.41 -16.24
C THR A 149 10.16 -5.35 -16.14
N GLU A 150 10.02 -4.51 -17.17
CA GLU A 150 8.97 -3.49 -17.20
C GLU A 150 7.55 -4.08 -17.18
N SER A 151 7.36 -5.21 -17.87
CA SER A 151 6.04 -5.88 -17.91
C SER A 151 5.70 -6.50 -16.56
N ALA A 152 6.67 -7.14 -15.88
CA ALA A 152 6.51 -7.66 -14.53
C ALA A 152 6.18 -6.54 -13.53
N GLN A 153 6.90 -5.43 -13.58
CA GLN A 153 6.64 -4.25 -12.72
C GLN A 153 5.23 -3.66 -12.95
N ARG A 154 4.77 -3.62 -14.21
CA ARG A 154 3.40 -3.16 -14.55
C ARG A 154 2.33 -4.09 -13.96
N LEU A 155 2.53 -5.40 -14.03
CA LEU A 155 1.62 -6.39 -13.44
C LEU A 155 1.59 -6.28 -11.91
N GLN A 156 2.74 -6.16 -11.28
CA GLN A 156 2.87 -5.97 -9.84
C GLN A 156 2.20 -4.68 -9.37
N ALA A 157 2.45 -3.56 -10.05
CA ALA A 157 1.80 -2.28 -9.74
C ALA A 157 0.26 -2.33 -9.91
N ARG A 158 -0.23 -3.10 -10.89
CA ARG A 158 -1.67 -3.33 -11.06
C ARG A 158 -2.24 -4.14 -9.90
N GLN A 159 -1.59 -5.22 -9.51
CA GLN A 159 -1.98 -6.08 -8.39
C GLN A 159 -2.02 -5.26 -7.08
N GLN A 160 -0.98 -4.48 -6.79
CA GLN A 160 -0.91 -3.62 -5.59
C GLN A 160 -2.05 -2.60 -5.55
N ARG A 161 -2.38 -1.95 -6.68
CA ARG A 161 -3.51 -1.02 -6.76
C ARG A 161 -4.84 -1.70 -6.49
N MET A 162 -5.04 -2.92 -6.98
CA MET A 162 -6.27 -3.69 -6.74
C MET A 162 -6.37 -4.15 -5.28
N SER A 163 -5.28 -4.66 -4.70
CA SER A 163 -5.20 -5.01 -3.28
C SER A 163 -5.49 -3.81 -2.38
N LYS A 164 -4.92 -2.64 -2.69
CA LYS A 164 -5.18 -1.41 -1.95
C LYS A 164 -6.66 -1.02 -2.00
N ARG A 165 -7.29 -1.09 -3.17
CA ARG A 165 -8.73 -0.83 -3.31
C ARG A 165 -9.57 -1.80 -2.48
N ALA A 166 -9.24 -3.08 -2.49
CA ALA A 166 -9.91 -4.09 -1.67
C ALA A 166 -9.76 -3.77 -0.16
N ALA A 167 -8.57 -3.37 0.27
CA ALA A 167 -8.30 -2.95 1.64
C ALA A 167 -9.08 -1.68 2.04
N ASP A 168 -9.19 -0.70 1.14
CA ASP A 168 -9.95 0.53 1.40
C ASP A 168 -11.45 0.26 1.55
N VAL A 169 -12.00 -0.61 0.71
CA VAL A 169 -13.41 -1.06 0.82
C VAL A 169 -13.64 -1.79 2.15
N GLU A 170 -12.76 -2.71 2.53
CA GLU A 170 -12.88 -3.45 3.80
C GLU A 170 -12.79 -2.52 5.00
N ARG A 171 -11.84 -1.57 5.01
CA ARG A 171 -11.76 -0.54 6.05
C ARG A 171 -13.04 0.29 6.16
N GLY A 172 -13.62 0.66 5.02
CA GLY A 172 -14.89 1.37 4.98
C GLY A 172 -16.03 0.56 5.61
N GLN A 173 -16.10 -0.73 5.28
CA GLN A 173 -17.11 -1.65 5.86
C GLN A 173 -16.94 -1.83 7.38
N LEU A 174 -15.71 -2.00 7.84
CA LEU A 174 -15.40 -2.12 9.28
C LEU A 174 -15.76 -0.84 10.04
N ARG A 175 -15.39 0.33 9.50
CA ARG A 175 -15.78 1.62 10.08
C ARG A 175 -17.30 1.79 10.14
N ALA A 176 -18.02 1.44 9.07
CA ALA A 176 -19.47 1.52 9.04
C ALA A 176 -20.12 0.56 10.06
N ALA A 177 -19.60 -0.67 10.17
CA ALA A 177 -20.08 -1.64 11.16
C ALA A 177 -19.84 -1.13 12.60
N ARG A 178 -18.65 -0.59 12.89
CA ARG A 178 -18.31 -0.01 14.18
C ARG A 178 -19.20 1.20 14.51
N ALA A 179 -19.42 2.09 13.55
CA ALA A 179 -20.30 3.25 13.72
C ALA A 179 -21.74 2.83 14.08
N ARG A 180 -22.27 1.79 13.40
CA ARG A 180 -23.60 1.23 13.72
C ARG A 180 -23.67 0.70 15.14
N ILE A 181 -22.68 -0.06 15.57
CA ILE A 181 -22.63 -0.65 16.91
C ILE A 181 -22.54 0.44 17.97
N ASN A 182 -21.61 1.39 17.82
CA ASN A 182 -21.39 2.46 18.81
C ASN A 182 -22.62 3.39 18.90
N ALA A 183 -23.22 3.76 17.77
CA ALA A 183 -24.43 4.57 17.75
C ALA A 183 -25.61 3.86 18.42
N ALA A 184 -25.81 2.55 18.09
CA ALA A 184 -26.87 1.76 18.71
C ALA A 184 -26.65 1.61 20.22
N GLN A 185 -25.42 1.33 20.66
CA GLN A 185 -25.11 1.20 22.08
C GLN A 185 -25.37 2.50 22.85
N MET A 186 -24.95 3.64 22.32
CA MET A 186 -25.20 4.95 22.92
C MET A 186 -26.70 5.20 23.10
N ILE A 187 -27.49 5.01 22.05
CA ILE A 187 -28.96 5.23 22.09
C ILE A 187 -29.62 4.21 23.02
N ASN A 188 -29.27 2.92 22.91
CA ASN A 188 -29.84 1.85 23.73
C ASN A 188 -29.60 2.08 25.23
N ASN A 189 -28.42 2.56 25.60
CA ASN A 189 -28.08 2.89 26.99
C ASN A 189 -28.98 4.00 27.55
N GLU A 190 -29.37 4.96 26.72
CA GLU A 190 -30.22 6.06 27.14
C GLU A 190 -31.72 5.65 27.18
N ILE A 191 -32.25 4.97 26.16
CA ILE A 191 -33.67 4.55 26.12
C ILE A 191 -34.00 3.43 27.14
N ALA A 192 -32.98 2.72 27.62
CA ALA A 192 -33.16 1.71 28.66
C ALA A 192 -33.46 2.29 30.05
N ARG A 193 -33.14 3.59 30.28
CA ARG A 193 -33.23 4.21 31.61
C ARG A 193 -34.65 4.39 32.10
N PHE A 194 -35.58 4.76 31.21
CA PHE A 194 -37.00 4.96 31.54
C PHE A 194 -37.87 4.97 30.28
N PRO A 195 -39.22 4.69 30.42
CA PRO A 195 -40.14 4.73 29.30
C PRO A 195 -40.27 6.16 28.74
N ILE A 196 -40.33 6.27 27.42
CA ILE A 196 -40.47 7.53 26.69
C ILE A 196 -41.67 7.49 25.75
N PRO A 197 -42.18 8.64 25.26
CA PRO A 197 -43.24 8.67 24.25
C PRO A 197 -42.83 7.93 22.99
N ALA A 198 -43.75 7.18 22.40
CA ALA A 198 -43.46 6.29 21.25
C ALA A 198 -42.89 7.02 20.03
N GLU A 199 -43.33 8.28 19.81
CA GLU A 199 -42.85 9.12 18.72
C GLU A 199 -41.39 9.48 18.89
N ILE A 200 -40.96 9.78 20.11
CA ILE A 200 -39.56 10.06 20.45
C ILE A 200 -38.70 8.80 20.33
N GLY A 201 -39.25 7.65 20.77
CA GLY A 201 -38.60 6.36 20.58
C GLY A 201 -38.34 6.07 19.10
N SER A 202 -39.33 6.31 18.24
CA SER A 202 -39.21 6.14 16.79
C SER A 202 -38.18 7.11 16.17
N PHE A 203 -38.13 8.35 16.61
CA PHE A 203 -37.13 9.33 16.19
C PHE A 203 -35.71 8.88 16.57
N LEU A 204 -35.51 8.44 17.81
CA LEU A 204 -34.19 8.01 18.30
C LEU A 204 -33.68 6.75 17.61
N THR A 205 -34.57 5.78 17.34
CA THR A 205 -34.18 4.51 16.70
C THR A 205 -34.13 4.58 15.16
N GLY A 206 -34.65 5.63 14.57
CA GLY A 206 -34.65 5.90 13.13
C GLY A 206 -33.68 7.06 12.74
N PRO A 207 -34.20 8.26 12.42
CA PRO A 207 -33.39 9.36 11.87
C PRO A 207 -32.21 9.78 12.76
N TRP A 208 -32.38 9.75 14.10
CA TRP A 208 -31.32 10.11 15.02
C TRP A 208 -30.19 9.08 15.05
N TYR A 209 -30.56 7.78 14.98
CA TYR A 209 -29.59 6.69 14.86
C TYR A 209 -28.77 6.79 13.57
N GLU A 210 -29.39 7.13 12.44
CA GLU A 210 -28.69 7.37 11.18
C GLU A 210 -27.74 8.57 11.30
N SER A 211 -28.18 9.65 11.93
CA SER A 211 -27.35 10.81 12.21
C SER A 211 -26.14 10.48 13.08
N ALA A 212 -26.35 9.69 14.12
CA ALA A 212 -25.27 9.25 15.02
C ALA A 212 -24.22 8.42 14.27
N GLN A 213 -24.64 7.54 13.35
CA GLN A 213 -23.72 6.80 12.49
C GLN A 213 -22.89 7.73 11.59
N LEU A 214 -23.54 8.74 10.97
CA LEU A 214 -22.86 9.69 10.09
C LEU A 214 -21.83 10.54 10.86
N VAL A 215 -22.15 10.95 12.10
CA VAL A 215 -21.20 11.67 12.95
C VAL A 215 -19.97 10.80 13.24
N LEU A 216 -20.17 9.55 13.60
CA LEU A 216 -19.06 8.60 13.84
C LEU A 216 -18.21 8.35 12.59
N LEU A 217 -18.84 8.21 11.43
CA LEU A 217 -18.14 8.02 10.17
C LEU A 217 -17.32 9.24 9.75
N LYS A 218 -17.85 10.45 10.01
CA LYS A 218 -17.23 11.71 9.57
C LYS A 218 -16.17 12.22 10.54
N PHE A 219 -16.40 12.12 11.85
CA PHE A 219 -15.58 12.73 12.88
C PHE A 219 -14.90 11.73 13.81
N GLY A 220 -15.41 10.50 13.92
CA GLY A 220 -14.88 9.46 14.80
C GLY A 220 -15.46 9.48 16.21
N ASP A 221 -15.18 8.43 16.97
CA ASP A 221 -15.73 8.19 18.31
C ASP A 221 -15.08 9.02 19.42
N ARG A 222 -13.92 9.63 19.19
CA ARG A 222 -13.21 10.51 20.13
C ARG A 222 -13.45 12.01 19.89
N SER A 223 -14.27 12.34 18.88
CA SER A 223 -14.53 13.72 18.49
C SER A 223 -15.44 14.47 19.49
N ASP A 224 -15.28 15.78 19.54
CA ASP A 224 -16.17 16.62 20.34
C ASP A 224 -17.59 16.63 19.77
N GLN A 225 -17.74 16.46 18.45
CA GLN A 225 -19.03 16.32 17.79
C GLN A 225 -19.78 15.07 18.28
N TRP A 226 -19.09 13.95 18.45
CA TRP A 226 -19.70 12.75 19.01
C TRP A 226 -20.14 12.94 20.46
N LYS A 227 -19.33 13.59 21.29
CA LYS A 227 -19.68 13.91 22.68
C LYS A 227 -20.90 14.82 22.76
N GLN A 228 -20.92 15.89 21.95
CA GLN A 228 -22.06 16.81 21.88
C GLN A 228 -23.36 16.11 21.44
N LEU A 229 -23.27 15.21 20.45
CA LEU A 229 -24.43 14.44 20.02
C LEU A 229 -24.94 13.51 21.14
N ALA A 230 -24.05 12.84 21.86
CA ALA A 230 -24.41 12.00 23.01
C ALA A 230 -25.04 12.83 24.15
N GLU A 231 -24.49 14.00 24.47
CA GLU A 231 -25.04 14.93 25.43
C GLU A 231 -26.43 15.44 25.01
N THR A 232 -26.61 15.77 23.72
CA THR A 232 -27.91 16.17 23.17
C THR A 232 -28.93 15.05 23.30
N THR A 233 -28.52 13.79 23.04
CA THR A 233 -29.39 12.59 23.19
C THR A 233 -29.81 12.42 24.65
N THR A 234 -28.88 12.51 25.57
CA THR A 234 -29.13 12.44 27.03
C THR A 234 -30.05 13.58 27.47
N GLY A 235 -29.80 14.81 27.03
CA GLY A 235 -30.62 15.98 27.32
C GLY A 235 -32.05 15.83 26.83
N LEU A 236 -32.26 15.36 25.60
CA LEU A 236 -33.59 15.09 25.04
C LEU A 236 -34.37 14.10 25.91
N ILE A 237 -33.76 12.99 26.25
CA ILE A 237 -34.43 11.93 27.03
C ILE A 237 -34.72 12.40 28.46
N HIS A 238 -33.77 13.09 29.10
CA HIS A 238 -33.93 13.58 30.46
C HIS A 238 -35.02 14.67 30.57
N SER A 239 -35.21 15.51 29.54
CA SER A 239 -36.26 16.55 29.53
C SER A 239 -37.68 15.98 29.47
N LEU A 240 -37.83 14.69 29.07
CA LEU A 240 -39.10 13.99 29.01
C LEU A 240 -39.45 13.18 30.27
N ARG A 241 -38.62 13.28 31.33
CA ARG A 241 -38.90 12.62 32.62
C ARG A 241 -40.19 13.13 33.23
N PRO A 242 -40.97 12.26 33.90
CA PRO A 242 -42.08 12.73 34.77
C PRO A 242 -41.50 13.58 35.89
N VAL A 243 -41.93 14.83 35.98
CA VAL A 243 -41.49 15.75 37.06
C VAL A 243 -42.61 15.86 38.07
N GLU A 244 -42.32 15.58 39.35
CA GLU A 244 -43.30 15.65 40.44
C GLU A 244 -43.65 17.10 40.85
N SER A 245 -42.87 18.12 40.46
CA SER A 245 -43.18 19.52 40.74
C SER A 245 -42.32 20.50 39.95
N GLY A 246 -42.97 21.41 39.21
CA GLY A 246 -42.33 22.56 38.55
C GLY A 246 -41.76 22.26 37.16
N ASN A 247 -41.94 23.17 36.22
CA ASN A 247 -41.75 22.97 34.78
C ASN A 247 -40.39 23.52 34.27
N PRO A 248 -39.25 22.87 34.54
CA PRO A 248 -37.99 23.29 33.94
C PRO A 248 -37.86 22.83 32.46
N ALA A 249 -38.82 22.01 31.98
CA ALA A 249 -38.78 21.40 30.65
C ALA A 249 -38.90 22.41 29.50
N LEU A 250 -39.60 23.55 29.71
CA LEU A 250 -39.90 24.48 28.62
C LEU A 250 -38.71 25.33 28.18
N GLU A 251 -37.87 25.76 29.10
CA GLU A 251 -36.67 26.55 28.79
C GLU A 251 -35.59 25.69 28.07
N SER A 252 -35.49 24.43 28.47
CA SER A 252 -34.56 23.47 27.84
C SER A 252 -35.05 22.98 26.49
N ALA A 253 -36.39 22.88 26.28
CA ALA A 253 -37.00 22.33 25.07
C ALA A 253 -36.60 23.07 23.79
N SER A 254 -36.62 24.42 23.83
CA SER A 254 -36.25 25.24 22.66
C SER A 254 -34.78 25.10 22.31
N ALA A 255 -33.89 25.03 23.29
CA ALA A 255 -32.46 24.84 23.06
C ALA A 255 -32.16 23.44 22.47
N ILE A 256 -32.84 22.40 22.98
CA ILE A 256 -32.71 21.03 22.52
C ILE A 256 -33.20 20.90 21.07
N SER A 257 -34.41 21.45 20.77
CA SER A 257 -34.99 21.42 19.41
C SER A 257 -34.10 22.12 18.40
N ASN A 258 -33.57 23.31 18.73
CA ASN A 258 -32.62 24.04 17.87
C ASN A 258 -31.31 23.26 17.67
N GLY A 259 -30.79 22.67 18.72
CA GLY A 259 -29.59 21.82 18.64
C GLY A 259 -29.79 20.60 17.73
N LEU A 260 -30.91 19.90 17.89
CA LEU A 260 -31.29 18.77 17.05
C LEU A 260 -31.44 19.16 15.56
N LYS A 261 -32.12 20.30 15.30
CA LYS A 261 -32.29 20.83 13.95
C LYS A 261 -30.94 21.15 13.29
N GLN A 262 -30.04 21.83 14.02
CA GLN A 262 -28.69 22.12 13.51
C GLN A 262 -27.92 20.82 13.17
N TRP A 263 -27.99 19.83 14.04
CA TRP A 263 -27.36 18.54 13.79
C TRP A 263 -27.89 17.86 12.52
N LEU A 264 -29.20 17.71 12.40
CA LEU A 264 -29.83 17.05 11.25
C LEU A 264 -29.48 17.77 9.95
N LEU A 265 -29.56 19.11 9.90
CA LEU A 265 -29.21 19.89 8.72
C LEU A 265 -27.70 19.83 8.39
N SER A 266 -26.83 19.83 9.40
CA SER A 266 -25.38 19.75 9.20
C SER A 266 -24.93 18.41 8.59
N LEU A 267 -25.73 17.38 8.72
CA LEU A 267 -25.48 16.03 8.20
C LEU A 267 -26.12 15.78 6.84
N GLN A 268 -26.67 16.83 6.19
CA GLN A 268 -27.26 16.78 4.84
C GLN A 268 -28.52 15.88 4.74
N HIS A 269 -29.29 15.79 5.82
CA HIS A 269 -30.63 15.23 5.75
C HIS A 269 -31.56 16.12 4.92
N ASP A 270 -32.59 15.52 4.34
CA ASP A 270 -33.64 16.25 3.65
C ASP A 270 -34.28 17.26 4.62
N GLU A 271 -34.31 18.54 4.24
CA GLU A 271 -34.82 19.62 5.06
C GLU A 271 -36.28 19.38 5.50
N GLN A 272 -37.12 18.86 4.60
CA GLN A 272 -38.52 18.55 4.89
C GLN A 272 -38.66 17.41 5.91
N ALA A 273 -37.84 16.36 5.78
CA ALA A 273 -37.80 15.26 6.74
C ALA A 273 -37.30 15.72 8.12
N CYS A 274 -36.31 16.63 8.15
CA CYS A 274 -35.82 17.25 9.37
C CYS A 274 -36.91 18.07 10.05
N GLU A 275 -37.63 18.91 9.32
CA GLU A 275 -38.72 19.73 9.88
C GLU A 275 -39.85 18.86 10.43
N GLN A 276 -40.23 17.79 9.76
CA GLN A 276 -41.23 16.84 10.26
C GLN A 276 -40.78 16.21 11.58
N ALA A 277 -39.55 15.73 11.65
CA ALA A 277 -38.99 15.11 12.85
C ALA A 277 -38.94 16.11 14.04
N ILE A 278 -38.50 17.34 13.78
CA ILE A 278 -38.43 18.38 14.81
C ILE A 278 -39.83 18.78 15.26
N SER A 279 -40.81 18.93 14.35
CA SER A 279 -42.20 19.26 14.68
C SER A 279 -42.82 18.26 15.64
N ILE A 280 -42.54 16.96 15.47
CA ILE A 280 -43.00 15.90 16.37
C ILE A 280 -42.38 16.09 17.77
N ILE A 281 -41.11 16.43 17.87
CA ILE A 281 -40.42 16.64 19.13
C ILE A 281 -41.00 17.87 19.83
N GLU A 282 -41.14 18.98 19.11
CA GLU A 282 -41.70 20.24 19.64
C GLU A 282 -43.15 20.07 20.11
N TYR A 283 -43.95 19.35 19.34
CA TYR A 283 -45.33 19.02 19.74
C TYR A 283 -45.36 18.17 21.01
N THR A 284 -44.48 17.18 21.13
CA THR A 284 -44.36 16.36 22.36
C THR A 284 -43.96 17.23 23.57
N PHE A 285 -43.03 18.15 23.42
CA PHE A 285 -42.68 19.09 24.46
C PHE A 285 -43.85 20.01 24.87
N LEU A 286 -44.61 20.51 23.91
CA LEU A 286 -45.80 21.32 24.18
C LEU A 286 -46.85 20.56 24.99
N ARG A 287 -47.07 19.28 24.71
CA ARG A 287 -47.98 18.41 25.47
C ARG A 287 -47.46 18.22 26.90
N VAL A 288 -46.19 17.95 27.09
CA VAL A 288 -45.57 17.87 28.42
C VAL A 288 -45.71 19.19 29.18
N ALA A 289 -45.49 20.33 28.52
CA ALA A 289 -45.62 21.65 29.13
C ALA A 289 -47.08 21.98 29.57
N ARG A 290 -48.06 21.47 28.88
CA ARG A 290 -49.51 21.58 29.23
C ARG A 290 -49.93 20.66 30.35
N GLY A 291 -49.03 19.80 30.85
CA GLY A 291 -49.33 18.82 31.88
C GLY A 291 -50.19 17.64 31.35
N GLU A 292 -50.21 17.42 30.03
CA GLU A 292 -50.91 16.27 29.45
C GLU A 292 -50.18 15.00 29.85
N ASP A 293 -50.92 13.98 30.25
CA ASP A 293 -50.36 12.67 30.54
C ASP A 293 -50.07 11.96 29.19
N LEU A 294 -48.76 11.84 28.87
CA LEU A 294 -48.29 11.17 27.68
C LEU A 294 -48.17 9.67 27.96
N GLU A 295 -48.74 8.85 27.06
CA GLU A 295 -48.49 7.42 27.09
C GLU A 295 -46.98 7.18 26.82
N ARG A 296 -46.31 6.58 27.79
CA ARG A 296 -44.89 6.24 27.75
C ARG A 296 -44.74 4.76 27.63
N THR A 297 -43.97 4.33 26.64
CA THR A 297 -43.70 2.91 26.35
C THR A 297 -42.22 2.64 26.46
N GLN A 298 -41.86 1.40 26.83
CA GLN A 298 -40.50 0.96 26.74
C GLN A 298 -40.13 0.81 25.27
N THR A 299 -39.21 1.64 24.80
CA THR A 299 -38.72 1.59 23.42
C THR A 299 -37.91 0.33 23.20
N SER A 300 -38.19 -0.41 22.13
CA SER A 300 -37.40 -1.59 21.75
C SER A 300 -35.95 -1.18 21.38
N PRO A 301 -34.95 -1.86 21.94
CA PRO A 301 -33.57 -1.52 21.62
C PRO A 301 -33.24 -1.76 20.15
N ILE A 302 -32.37 -0.92 19.59
CA ILE A 302 -31.80 -1.12 18.27
C ILE A 302 -31.00 -2.42 18.28
N PRO A 303 -31.27 -3.38 17.35
CA PRO A 303 -30.55 -4.63 17.34
C PRO A 303 -29.05 -4.38 17.03
N VAL A 304 -28.19 -4.76 17.95
CA VAL A 304 -26.73 -4.75 17.79
C VAL A 304 -26.34 -6.16 17.46
N ALA A 305 -25.75 -6.37 16.28
CA ALA A 305 -25.09 -7.63 16.01
C ALA A 305 -24.07 -7.86 17.14
N GLU A 306 -24.26 -8.90 17.95
CA GLU A 306 -23.27 -9.28 18.95
C GLU A 306 -21.92 -9.34 18.21
N LYS A 307 -20.95 -8.51 18.64
CA LYS A 307 -19.56 -8.79 18.32
C LYS A 307 -19.44 -10.27 18.61
N ALA A 308 -19.07 -11.08 17.62
CA ALA A 308 -18.49 -12.37 17.92
C ALA A 308 -17.33 -12.01 18.86
N ARG A 309 -17.59 -12.08 20.15
CA ARG A 309 -16.58 -11.90 21.19
C ARG A 309 -15.63 -13.04 20.97
N GLY A 310 -14.59 -12.76 20.17
CA GLY A 310 -13.40 -13.59 20.18
C GLY A 310 -13.05 -13.75 21.65
N SER A 311 -13.15 -14.97 22.12
CA SER A 311 -12.93 -15.33 23.50
C SER A 311 -11.58 -14.81 23.93
N GLY A 312 -11.57 -13.91 24.90
CA GLY A 312 -10.35 -13.54 25.60
C GLY A 312 -9.86 -12.15 25.29
N ASP A 313 -9.68 -11.43 26.34
CA ASP A 313 -9.01 -10.13 26.50
C ASP A 313 -7.48 -10.20 26.16
N GLN A 314 -7.07 -11.19 25.35
CA GLN A 314 -5.71 -11.35 24.88
C GLN A 314 -5.60 -10.75 23.48
N THR A 315 -5.02 -9.57 23.41
CA THR A 315 -4.51 -9.00 22.17
C THR A 315 -3.46 -9.96 21.60
N THR A 316 -3.85 -10.71 20.57
CA THR A 316 -2.91 -11.57 19.85
C THR A 316 -2.02 -10.68 19.02
N HIS A 317 -0.76 -10.57 19.39
CA HIS A 317 0.26 -9.93 18.55
C HIS A 317 0.75 -10.94 17.52
N LEU A 318 0.64 -10.57 16.27
CA LEU A 318 1.23 -11.33 15.17
C LEU A 318 2.63 -10.74 14.90
N GLU A 319 3.64 -11.35 15.53
CA GLU A 319 5.03 -10.95 15.35
C GLU A 319 5.50 -11.28 13.91
N ASP A 320 6.32 -10.42 13.34
CA ASP A 320 6.95 -10.61 12.04
C ASP A 320 6.00 -10.73 10.82
N ILE A 321 4.78 -10.21 10.89
CA ILE A 321 3.86 -10.20 9.76
C ILE A 321 3.71 -8.77 9.22
N ALA A 322 3.94 -8.60 7.92
CA ALA A 322 3.86 -7.32 7.25
C ALA A 322 2.83 -7.31 6.11
N ILE A 323 2.24 -6.13 5.87
CA ILE A 323 1.38 -5.92 4.69
C ILE A 323 2.23 -6.12 3.42
N GLY A 324 1.67 -6.82 2.45
CA GLY A 324 2.37 -7.21 1.22
C GLY A 324 2.95 -8.62 1.26
N GLN A 325 3.05 -9.24 2.41
CA GLN A 325 3.61 -10.56 2.58
C GLN A 325 2.70 -11.66 2.04
N TRP A 326 3.30 -12.63 1.35
CA TRP A 326 2.61 -13.76 0.78
C TRP A 326 2.63 -14.98 1.71
N PHE A 327 1.53 -15.72 1.68
CA PHE A 327 1.33 -16.96 2.42
C PHE A 327 0.74 -18.02 1.52
N GLN A 328 1.16 -19.26 1.76
CA GLN A 328 0.49 -20.44 1.22
C GLN A 328 -0.39 -21.01 2.33
N VAL A 329 -1.67 -21.18 2.07
CA VAL A 329 -2.65 -21.69 3.05
C VAL A 329 -3.37 -22.90 2.49
N ASP A 330 -3.74 -23.82 3.35
CA ASP A 330 -4.55 -24.97 2.97
C ASP A 330 -5.97 -24.53 2.61
N ALA A 331 -6.46 -24.92 1.44
CA ALA A 331 -7.81 -24.62 1.02
C ALA A 331 -8.81 -25.60 1.65
N ARG A 332 -9.98 -25.09 2.04
CA ARG A 332 -11.07 -25.92 2.64
C ARG A 332 -11.54 -27.09 1.78
N LYS A 333 -11.34 -27.04 0.47
CA LYS A 333 -11.74 -28.09 -0.49
C LYS A 333 -10.62 -29.01 -0.93
N GLY A 334 -9.47 -28.94 -0.24
CA GLY A 334 -8.24 -29.60 -0.66
C GLY A 334 -7.41 -28.75 -1.62
N GLY A 335 -6.09 -28.93 -1.60
CA GLY A 335 -5.13 -28.09 -2.32
C GLY A 335 -4.65 -26.91 -1.49
N THR A 336 -3.83 -26.08 -2.09
CA THR A 336 -3.24 -24.89 -1.44
C THR A 336 -3.65 -23.63 -2.17
N LEU A 337 -3.70 -22.50 -1.44
CA LEU A 337 -3.97 -21.18 -1.98
C LEU A 337 -2.82 -20.24 -1.62
N ARG A 338 -2.38 -19.45 -2.58
CA ARG A 338 -1.43 -18.36 -2.36
C ARG A 338 -2.18 -17.05 -2.17
N ILE A 339 -2.01 -16.44 -1.00
CA ILE A 339 -2.71 -15.23 -0.58
C ILE A 339 -1.73 -14.20 -0.04
N GLN A 340 -2.01 -12.93 -0.32
CA GLN A 340 -1.21 -11.81 0.17
C GLN A 340 -1.96 -11.05 1.25
N LEU A 341 -1.28 -10.71 2.33
CA LEU A 341 -1.83 -9.82 3.35
C LEU A 341 -1.94 -8.39 2.78
N ALA A 342 -3.17 -7.95 2.54
CA ALA A 342 -3.48 -6.65 1.94
C ALA A 342 -3.80 -5.57 2.99
N MET A 343 -4.31 -5.98 4.16
CA MET A 343 -4.67 -5.07 5.24
C MET A 343 -4.52 -5.75 6.59
N MET A 344 -4.05 -4.95 7.54
CA MET A 344 -3.96 -5.26 8.96
C MET A 344 -4.69 -4.16 9.73
N GLN A 345 -5.68 -4.52 10.53
CA GLN A 345 -6.46 -3.58 11.33
C GLN A 345 -6.39 -4.02 12.79
N GLU A 346 -5.56 -3.34 13.57
CA GLU A 346 -5.28 -3.70 14.97
C GLU A 346 -6.49 -3.50 15.87
N ASP A 347 -7.21 -2.39 15.73
CA ASP A 347 -8.38 -2.06 16.55
C ASP A 347 -9.49 -3.13 16.48
N GLU A 348 -9.72 -3.70 15.31
CA GLU A 348 -10.71 -4.74 15.06
C GLU A 348 -10.12 -6.15 15.05
N GLN A 349 -8.79 -6.29 15.24
CA GLN A 349 -8.06 -7.56 15.16
C GLN A 349 -8.37 -8.32 13.86
N ARG A 350 -8.37 -7.59 12.71
CA ARG A 350 -8.77 -8.13 11.40
C ARG A 350 -7.66 -8.05 10.38
N LEU A 351 -7.56 -9.12 9.58
CA LEU A 351 -6.66 -9.27 8.45
C LEU A 351 -7.47 -9.45 7.18
N LEU A 352 -7.03 -8.80 6.10
CA LEU A 352 -7.59 -9.02 4.76
C LEU A 352 -6.52 -9.65 3.88
N PHE A 353 -6.90 -10.72 3.19
CA PHE A 353 -6.06 -11.41 2.23
C PHE A 353 -6.61 -11.30 0.81
N CYS A 354 -5.71 -11.02 -0.14
CA CYS A 354 -5.99 -10.92 -1.57
C CYS A 354 -5.21 -11.98 -2.35
N ASN A 355 -5.69 -12.32 -3.56
CA ASN A 355 -4.99 -13.19 -4.50
C ASN A 355 -4.05 -12.40 -5.42
N GLN A 356 -3.43 -13.09 -6.37
CA GLN A 356 -2.53 -12.54 -7.40
C GLN A 356 -3.16 -11.40 -8.24
N ALA A 357 -4.47 -11.38 -8.43
CA ALA A 357 -5.16 -10.29 -9.12
C ALA A 357 -5.50 -9.10 -8.21
N GLY A 358 -5.16 -9.17 -6.92
CA GLY A 358 -5.53 -8.17 -5.90
C GLY A 358 -6.99 -8.23 -5.48
N ALA A 359 -7.72 -9.30 -5.81
CA ALA A 359 -9.09 -9.51 -5.39
C ALA A 359 -9.13 -10.13 -3.98
N LYS A 360 -10.11 -9.69 -3.16
CA LYS A 360 -10.34 -10.24 -1.82
C LYS A 360 -10.61 -11.74 -1.89
N VAL A 361 -9.85 -12.52 -1.13
CA VAL A 361 -10.06 -13.96 -0.95
C VAL A 361 -10.80 -14.21 0.35
N GLN A 362 -10.29 -13.70 1.45
CA GLN A 362 -10.88 -13.87 2.78
C GLN A 362 -10.46 -12.77 3.73
N SER A 363 -11.28 -12.60 4.78
CA SER A 363 -10.96 -11.77 5.94
C SER A 363 -10.97 -12.66 7.18
N LEU A 364 -9.90 -12.63 7.97
CA LEU A 364 -9.70 -13.43 9.18
C LEU A 364 -9.48 -12.53 10.39
N ASP A 365 -9.83 -13.02 11.56
CA ASP A 365 -9.34 -12.41 12.81
C ASP A 365 -7.91 -12.90 13.11
N TYR A 366 -7.19 -12.14 13.95
CA TYR A 366 -5.80 -12.42 14.32
C TYR A 366 -5.64 -13.81 14.95
N THR A 367 -6.57 -14.19 15.82
CA THR A 367 -6.52 -15.49 16.53
C THR A 367 -6.71 -16.66 15.58
N SER A 368 -7.61 -16.54 14.62
CA SER A 368 -7.82 -17.56 13.59
C SER A 368 -6.59 -17.72 12.70
N PHE A 369 -5.96 -16.61 12.31
CA PHE A 369 -4.76 -16.69 11.48
C PHE A 369 -3.54 -17.20 12.25
N ALA A 370 -3.36 -16.80 13.53
CA ALA A 370 -2.32 -17.32 14.39
C ALA A 370 -2.41 -18.86 14.49
N LYS A 371 -3.60 -19.40 14.70
CA LYS A 371 -3.83 -20.86 14.71
C LYS A 371 -3.45 -21.54 13.39
N LEU A 372 -3.72 -20.89 12.24
CA LEU A 372 -3.30 -21.44 10.95
C LEU A 372 -1.77 -21.51 10.81
N LEU A 373 -1.05 -20.54 11.38
CA LEU A 373 0.42 -20.56 11.43
C LEU A 373 0.95 -21.62 12.37
N GLU A 374 0.39 -21.72 13.59
CA GLU A 374 0.75 -22.74 14.59
C GLU A 374 0.50 -24.15 14.08
N ASP A 375 -0.66 -24.39 13.47
CA ASP A 375 -1.04 -25.68 12.87
C ASP A 375 -0.25 -26.00 11.58
N LYS A 376 0.64 -25.12 11.12
CA LYS A 376 1.35 -25.20 9.83
C LYS A 376 0.44 -25.31 8.61
N LYS A 377 -0.81 -24.87 8.74
CA LYS A 377 -1.78 -24.75 7.65
C LYS A 377 -1.62 -23.45 6.85
N ALA A 378 -0.86 -22.50 7.38
CA ALA A 378 -0.38 -21.33 6.70
C ALA A 378 1.14 -21.29 6.79
N THR A 379 1.82 -21.17 5.67
CA THR A 379 3.28 -21.02 5.58
C THR A 379 3.61 -19.72 4.87
N ARG A 380 4.64 -19.04 5.35
CA ARG A 380 5.10 -17.78 4.75
C ARG A 380 5.88 -18.08 3.47
N LEU A 381 5.54 -17.40 2.39
CA LEU A 381 6.34 -17.40 1.17
C LEU A 381 7.33 -16.24 1.24
N LEU A 382 8.63 -16.55 1.11
CA LEU A 382 9.68 -15.55 1.14
C LEU A 382 9.66 -14.76 -0.16
N SER A 383 9.28 -13.49 -0.11
CA SER A 383 9.27 -12.58 -1.25
C SER A 383 10.53 -11.70 -1.36
N ASP A 384 11.30 -11.60 -0.25
CA ASP A 384 12.42 -10.66 -0.17
C ASP A 384 13.72 -11.23 -0.70
N ALA A 385 13.80 -12.52 -0.97
CA ALA A 385 15.01 -13.13 -1.42
C ALA A 385 14.98 -13.19 -2.94
N SER A 386 15.77 -12.34 -3.55
CA SER A 386 15.91 -12.23 -4.99
C SER A 386 16.94 -13.22 -5.52
N PHE A 387 16.89 -13.51 -6.83
CA PHE A 387 17.94 -14.27 -7.51
C PHE A 387 19.30 -13.58 -7.34
N SER A 388 19.34 -12.25 -7.38
CA SER A 388 20.54 -11.46 -7.12
C SER A 388 21.15 -11.73 -5.74
N ARG A 389 20.31 -11.89 -4.71
CA ARG A 389 20.77 -12.27 -3.35
C ARG A 389 21.25 -13.71 -3.29
N ALA A 390 20.63 -14.62 -4.03
CA ALA A 390 21.06 -16.01 -4.10
C ALA A 390 22.47 -16.14 -4.70
N LEU A 391 22.77 -15.35 -5.73
CA LEU A 391 24.10 -15.27 -6.33
C LEU A 391 25.17 -14.83 -5.31
N ALA A 392 24.86 -13.91 -4.43
CA ALA A 392 25.76 -13.45 -3.38
C ALA A 392 25.87 -14.46 -2.22
N ALA A 393 24.76 -15.05 -1.80
CA ALA A 393 24.67 -15.91 -0.62
C ALA A 393 25.45 -17.23 -0.76
N VAL A 394 25.46 -17.82 -1.95
CA VAL A 394 26.11 -19.14 -2.20
C VAL A 394 27.59 -19.09 -1.98
N VAL A 395 28.23 -17.96 -2.15
CA VAL A 395 29.69 -17.78 -1.98
C VAL A 395 30.06 -17.21 -0.62
N ASN A 396 29.10 -16.99 0.29
CA ASN A 396 29.28 -16.26 1.58
C ASN A 396 29.95 -14.89 1.40
N ILE A 397 29.65 -14.22 0.30
CA ILE A 397 30.29 -12.99 -0.09
C ILE A 397 29.24 -11.89 -0.09
N ASP A 398 29.29 -11.05 0.92
CA ASP A 398 28.40 -9.90 1.07
C ASP A 398 28.83 -8.69 0.23
N THR A 399 30.01 -8.77 -0.43
CA THR A 399 30.56 -7.66 -1.20
C THR A 399 30.95 -8.06 -2.62
N GLN A 400 30.75 -7.14 -3.54
CA GLN A 400 31.08 -7.23 -4.95
C GLN A 400 32.59 -7.51 -5.20
N GLU A 401 33.44 -6.93 -4.37
CA GLU A 401 34.91 -7.04 -4.47
C GLU A 401 35.39 -8.45 -4.15
N ALA A 402 34.79 -9.08 -3.14
CA ALA A 402 35.13 -10.45 -2.77
C ALA A 402 34.70 -11.45 -3.84
N LEU A 403 33.55 -11.22 -4.51
CA LEU A 403 33.09 -12.05 -5.64
C LEU A 403 34.04 -11.91 -6.83
N ALA A 404 34.47 -10.69 -7.16
CA ALA A 404 35.45 -10.42 -8.22
C ALA A 404 36.81 -11.07 -7.96
N GLN A 405 37.26 -11.09 -6.70
CA GLN A 405 38.51 -11.76 -6.32
C GLN A 405 38.40 -13.28 -6.48
N LEU A 406 37.25 -13.88 -6.14
CA LEU A 406 37.03 -15.32 -6.24
C LEU A 406 36.96 -15.78 -7.70
N THR A 407 36.37 -14.98 -8.57
CA THR A 407 36.18 -15.31 -9.99
C THR A 407 37.33 -14.83 -10.90
N GLY A 408 38.30 -14.11 -10.35
CA GLY A 408 39.42 -13.57 -11.14
C GLY A 408 39.03 -12.46 -12.12
N VAL A 409 37.79 -11.96 -12.05
CA VAL A 409 37.25 -10.92 -12.95
C VAL A 409 37.66 -9.54 -12.44
N THR A 410 38.29 -8.72 -13.29
CA THR A 410 38.61 -7.33 -12.98
C THR A 410 37.39 -6.46 -13.24
N ILE A 411 36.86 -5.82 -12.21
CA ILE A 411 35.73 -4.89 -12.35
C ILE A 411 36.23 -3.62 -13.05
N PRO A 412 35.64 -3.21 -14.18
CA PRO A 412 36.04 -1.98 -14.87
C PRO A 412 35.71 -0.77 -13.97
N GLY A 413 36.71 0.01 -13.58
CA GLY A 413 36.57 1.26 -12.82
C GLY A 413 37.32 1.36 -11.51
N GLN A 414 37.99 0.31 -11.04
CA GLN A 414 38.90 0.41 -9.90
C GLN A 414 40.37 0.31 -10.38
N GLU A 415 41.00 1.45 -10.50
CA GLU A 415 42.49 1.52 -10.59
C GLU A 415 43.06 1.01 -9.27
N ARG A 416 43.94 0.00 -9.37
CA ARG A 416 44.68 -0.56 -8.25
C ARG A 416 45.54 0.50 -7.64
N GLU A 417 45.19 1.03 -6.48
CA GLU A 417 46.19 1.58 -5.57
C GLU A 417 46.94 0.43 -4.91
N THR A 418 48.03 0.04 -5.55
CA THR A 418 49.07 -0.76 -4.93
C THR A 418 49.88 0.11 -3.99
N SER A 419 49.57 0.02 -2.71
CA SER A 419 50.50 0.43 -1.66
C SER A 419 50.57 -0.66 -0.60
N ALA A 420 51.63 -1.43 -0.73
CA ALA A 420 52.09 -2.31 0.32
C ALA A 420 52.57 -1.48 1.52
N THR A 421 51.99 -1.73 2.69
CA THR A 421 52.73 -1.67 3.94
C THR A 421 52.03 -2.55 4.98
N LEU A 422 52.65 -3.68 5.27
CA LEU A 422 52.41 -4.50 6.44
C LEU A 422 52.80 -3.67 7.68
N SER A 423 51.87 -3.50 8.62
CA SER A 423 52.21 -3.20 10.01
C SER A 423 51.19 -3.89 10.92
N GLU A 424 51.73 -4.61 11.86
CA GLU A 424 51.11 -5.50 12.82
C GLU A 424 50.12 -4.80 13.78
N PRO A 425 49.25 -5.59 14.44
CA PRO A 425 48.15 -5.06 15.23
C PRO A 425 48.60 -4.67 16.62
N ASN A 426 48.20 -3.50 17.07
CA ASN A 426 48.35 -3.10 18.47
C ASN A 426 46.96 -3.19 19.13
N LEU A 427 46.83 -4.16 20.04
CA LEU A 427 45.69 -4.27 20.97
C LEU A 427 45.80 -3.14 22.00
N GLY A 428 44.79 -2.38 22.18
CA GLY A 428 44.68 -1.44 23.29
C GLY A 428 43.41 -0.60 23.27
N THR A 429 42.41 -1.09 23.93
CA THR A 429 41.49 -0.41 24.86
C THR A 429 40.96 1.00 24.51
N GLU A 430 39.66 1.08 24.70
CA GLU A 430 38.79 2.23 24.98
C GLU A 430 37.90 2.72 23.85
N LEU A 431 36.63 2.42 24.07
CA LEU A 431 35.48 2.99 23.37
C LEU A 431 35.29 4.47 23.76
N PRO A 432 35.25 5.40 22.84
CA PRO A 432 34.72 6.73 23.12
C PRO A 432 33.21 6.72 22.91
N ARG A 433 32.46 7.08 23.94
CA ARG A 433 31.08 7.51 23.87
C ARG A 433 30.96 8.70 22.93
N LEU A 434 30.34 8.51 21.78
CA LEU A 434 29.91 9.63 20.94
C LEU A 434 28.65 10.27 21.56
N LYS A 435 28.83 11.46 22.08
CA LYS A 435 27.77 12.44 22.28
C LYS A 435 27.25 12.82 20.88
N ILE A 436 25.96 12.56 20.66
CA ILE A 436 25.24 13.11 19.53
C ILE A 436 24.89 14.55 19.91
N GLU A 437 25.69 15.49 19.46
CA GLU A 437 25.26 16.88 19.31
C GLU A 437 24.66 16.98 17.91
N SER A 438 23.37 17.29 17.89
CA SER A 438 22.63 17.62 16.69
C SER A 438 23.07 19.00 16.21
N GLU A 439 24.01 19.06 15.28
CA GLU A 439 24.20 20.25 14.46
C GLU A 439 23.37 20.07 13.18
N GLU A 440 22.32 20.88 13.08
CA GLU A 440 21.64 21.16 11.82
C GLU A 440 22.67 21.76 10.84
N PRO A 441 22.79 21.28 9.61
CA PRO A 441 23.58 21.96 8.61
C PRO A 441 22.85 23.25 8.22
N THR A 442 23.39 24.38 8.64
CA THR A 442 23.08 25.69 8.09
C THR A 442 23.33 25.67 6.58
N ALA A 443 22.24 25.76 5.84
CA ALA A 443 22.30 26.04 4.42
C ALA A 443 22.92 27.41 4.17
N PRO A 444 23.73 27.59 3.11
CA PRO A 444 24.23 28.89 2.75
C PRO A 444 23.08 29.83 2.39
N ASP A 445 23.10 31.03 2.94
CA ASP A 445 22.21 32.14 2.62
C ASP A 445 22.22 32.39 1.10
N LEU A 446 21.18 31.94 0.43
CA LEU A 446 20.82 32.38 -0.91
C LEU A 446 19.97 33.64 -0.78
N PRO A 447 20.17 34.66 -1.63
CA PRO A 447 19.44 35.92 -1.54
C PRO A 447 17.94 35.68 -1.64
N ASP A 448 17.21 36.36 -0.79
CA ASP A 448 15.76 36.41 -0.65
C ASP A 448 15.11 36.64 -2.03
N SER A 449 14.61 35.56 -2.64
CA SER A 449 13.91 35.62 -3.92
C SER A 449 12.47 35.96 -3.65
N GLY A 450 12.08 37.14 -3.41
CA GLY A 450 10.72 37.71 -3.20
C GLY A 450 9.46 36.87 -3.48
N VAL A 451 9.59 35.54 -3.49
CA VAL A 451 8.53 34.57 -3.70
C VAL A 451 7.87 34.28 -2.34
N PRO A 452 6.55 34.47 -2.21
CA PRO A 452 5.85 34.07 -1.00
C PRO A 452 6.03 32.58 -0.73
N ASP A 453 6.37 32.22 0.51
CA ASP A 453 6.52 30.81 0.92
C ASP A 453 5.14 30.15 0.89
N LEU A 454 4.89 29.37 -0.16
CA LEU A 454 3.63 28.67 -0.38
C LEU A 454 3.71 27.26 0.22
N PRO A 455 2.87 26.95 1.23
CA PRO A 455 2.79 25.61 1.76
C PRO A 455 2.38 24.61 0.67
N MET A 456 3.00 23.43 0.66
CA MET A 456 2.57 22.33 -0.22
C MET A 456 1.09 22.02 0.02
N GLY A 457 0.31 21.93 -1.03
CA GLY A 457 -1.11 21.69 -0.95
C GLY A 457 -1.98 22.95 -1.07
N THR A 458 -1.41 24.14 -1.21
CA THR A 458 -2.15 25.38 -1.48
C THR A 458 -2.83 25.30 -2.85
N TRP A 459 -4.07 25.75 -2.91
CA TRP A 459 -4.82 25.88 -4.16
C TRP A 459 -4.60 27.26 -4.79
N LEU A 460 -4.41 27.27 -6.10
CA LEU A 460 -4.23 28.48 -6.88
C LEU A 460 -5.21 28.50 -8.06
N GLY A 461 -5.73 29.66 -8.36
CA GLY A 461 -6.53 29.95 -9.56
C GLY A 461 -5.68 30.71 -10.55
N PHE A 462 -5.50 30.18 -11.76
CA PHE A 462 -4.77 30.79 -12.88
C PHE A 462 -5.77 31.37 -13.87
N HIS A 463 -5.62 32.66 -14.18
CA HIS A 463 -6.53 33.43 -15.04
C HIS A 463 -5.94 33.66 -16.43
N ASP A 464 -4.68 33.42 -16.64
CA ASP A 464 -3.95 33.54 -17.89
C ASP A 464 -4.29 32.48 -18.96
N VAL A 465 -5.20 31.56 -18.63
CA VAL A 465 -5.64 30.44 -19.49
C VAL A 465 -7.16 30.46 -19.61
N ASP A 466 -7.69 30.27 -20.82
CA ASP A 466 -9.14 30.14 -21.06
C ASP A 466 -9.51 28.69 -21.40
N PRO A 467 -10.35 27.98 -20.62
CA PRO A 467 -10.99 28.42 -19.36
C PRO A 467 -10.00 28.49 -18.19
N PRO A 468 -10.26 29.39 -17.20
CA PRO A 468 -9.39 29.55 -16.05
C PRO A 468 -9.12 28.25 -15.29
N LEU A 469 -7.85 28.02 -14.92
CA LEU A 469 -7.37 26.77 -14.36
C LEU A 469 -7.30 26.83 -12.82
N LEU A 470 -7.91 25.86 -12.16
CA LEU A 470 -7.77 25.66 -10.72
C LEU A 470 -6.84 24.47 -10.44
N ALA A 471 -5.68 24.74 -9.82
CA ALA A 471 -4.70 23.71 -9.56
C ALA A 471 -4.09 23.84 -8.16
N LYS A 472 -3.58 22.72 -7.63
CA LYS A 472 -3.00 22.60 -6.29
C LYS A 472 -1.49 22.47 -6.41
N LEU A 473 -0.73 23.19 -5.59
CA LEU A 473 0.72 23.05 -5.53
C LEU A 473 1.09 21.65 -4.99
N ALA A 474 1.70 20.84 -5.84
CA ALA A 474 2.12 19.49 -5.52
C ALA A 474 3.61 19.40 -5.18
N LEU A 475 4.44 20.20 -5.84
CA LEU A 475 5.89 20.22 -5.63
C LEU A 475 6.44 21.63 -5.83
N HIS A 476 7.34 22.04 -4.92
CA HIS A 476 8.22 23.19 -5.09
C HIS A 476 9.65 22.72 -4.97
N ASP A 477 10.34 22.58 -6.09
CA ASP A 477 11.78 22.24 -6.15
C ASP A 477 12.61 23.53 -6.04
N LYS A 478 13.09 23.82 -4.83
CA LYS A 478 13.89 25.01 -4.54
C LYS A 478 15.25 25.00 -5.25
N VAL A 479 15.78 23.82 -5.60
CA VAL A 479 17.08 23.69 -6.29
C VAL A 479 16.94 24.02 -7.78
N ARG A 480 15.87 23.50 -8.40
CA ARG A 480 15.58 23.72 -9.82
C ARG A 480 14.69 24.95 -10.05
N ARG A 481 14.24 25.61 -9.00
CA ARG A 481 13.32 26.76 -9.00
C ARG A 481 12.07 26.48 -9.83
N LEU A 482 11.40 25.34 -9.55
CA LEU A 482 10.31 24.81 -10.34
C LEU A 482 9.09 24.54 -9.46
N PHE A 483 7.92 25.02 -9.89
CA PHE A 483 6.62 24.71 -9.31
C PHE A 483 5.85 23.75 -10.18
N ILE A 484 5.25 22.70 -9.57
CA ILE A 484 4.36 21.76 -10.25
C ILE A 484 2.98 21.81 -9.62
N PHE A 485 1.98 22.08 -10.44
CA PHE A 485 0.59 22.19 -10.04
C PHE A 485 -0.23 21.03 -10.61
N VAL A 486 -1.10 20.44 -9.78
CA VAL A 486 -1.92 19.28 -10.13
C VAL A 486 -3.41 19.55 -9.92
N ASN A 487 -4.26 18.78 -10.60
CA ASN A 487 -5.70 18.81 -10.36
C ASN A 487 -6.09 17.99 -9.10
N ARG A 488 -7.40 17.89 -8.82
CA ARG A 488 -7.94 17.08 -7.70
C ARG A 488 -7.62 15.60 -7.78
N LYS A 489 -7.27 15.09 -8.98
CA LYS A 489 -6.90 13.68 -9.21
C LYS A 489 -5.39 13.45 -9.11
N GLY A 490 -4.60 14.48 -8.81
CA GLY A 490 -3.14 14.40 -8.76
C GLY A 490 -2.45 14.40 -10.13
N ILE A 491 -3.18 14.74 -11.21
CA ILE A 491 -2.61 14.83 -12.56
C ILE A 491 -2.02 16.21 -12.74
N GLU A 492 -0.78 16.29 -13.22
CA GLU A 492 -0.10 17.55 -13.54
C GLU A 492 -0.93 18.38 -14.54
N GLN A 493 -1.19 19.62 -14.17
CA GLN A 493 -1.93 20.58 -14.98
C GLN A 493 -1.03 21.68 -15.50
N ARG A 494 -0.04 22.07 -14.71
CA ARG A 494 0.85 23.15 -15.04
C ARG A 494 2.20 22.98 -14.36
N ARG A 495 3.25 23.44 -15.06
CA ARG A 495 4.62 23.50 -14.58
C ARG A 495 5.15 24.89 -14.89
N LEU A 496 5.66 25.60 -13.88
CA LEU A 496 6.16 26.96 -14.00
C LEU A 496 7.54 27.07 -13.39
N GLN A 497 8.41 27.82 -14.04
CA GLN A 497 9.64 28.29 -13.41
C GLN A 497 9.31 29.41 -12.41
N GLU A 498 10.17 29.60 -11.44
CA GLU A 498 9.98 30.60 -10.37
C GLU A 498 9.75 32.02 -10.91
N ASN A 499 10.49 32.41 -11.96
CA ASN A 499 10.33 33.69 -12.64
C ASN A 499 9.00 33.83 -13.39
N GLU A 500 8.50 32.75 -14.01
CA GLU A 500 7.20 32.74 -14.68
C GLU A 500 6.07 32.86 -13.66
N TYR A 501 6.19 32.15 -12.53
CA TYR A 501 5.22 32.23 -11.46
C TYR A 501 5.16 33.64 -10.84
N LEU A 502 6.33 34.28 -10.61
CA LEU A 502 6.40 35.65 -10.10
C LEU A 502 5.79 36.67 -11.07
N ALA A 503 6.02 36.52 -12.36
CA ALA A 503 5.43 37.37 -13.38
C ALA A 503 3.89 37.29 -13.34
N LEU A 504 3.33 36.09 -13.34
CA LEU A 504 1.89 35.87 -13.24
C LEU A 504 1.28 36.41 -11.94
N LEU A 505 2.03 36.38 -10.85
CA LEU A 505 1.60 36.90 -9.56
C LEU A 505 1.61 38.44 -9.55
N GLN A 506 2.60 39.06 -10.21
CA GLN A 506 2.70 40.53 -10.37
C GLN A 506 1.63 41.09 -11.33
N ASP A 507 1.30 40.32 -12.37
CA ASP A 507 0.27 40.69 -13.33
C ASP A 507 -1.16 40.45 -12.79
N GLY A 508 -1.29 39.84 -11.60
CA GLY A 508 -2.59 39.54 -10.97
C GLY A 508 -3.33 38.38 -11.64
N GLU A 509 -2.63 37.58 -12.44
CA GLU A 509 -3.19 36.44 -13.17
C GLU A 509 -3.22 35.14 -12.30
N VAL A 510 -2.80 35.23 -11.03
CA VAL A 510 -2.81 34.10 -10.09
C VAL A 510 -3.42 34.52 -8.76
N ASP A 511 -4.48 33.83 -8.37
CA ASP A 511 -5.10 33.96 -7.03
C ASP A 511 -4.64 32.83 -6.12
N ILE A 512 -4.11 33.15 -4.92
CA ILE A 512 -3.77 32.19 -3.88
C ILE A 512 -5.00 31.97 -3.01
N LEU A 513 -5.50 30.73 -2.95
CA LEU A 513 -6.68 30.35 -2.17
C LEU A 513 -6.24 29.78 -0.82
N GLU A 514 -6.58 30.47 0.29
CA GLU A 514 -6.22 30.04 1.64
C GLU A 514 -6.87 28.70 2.03
N THR A 515 -6.11 27.82 2.68
CA THR A 515 -6.51 26.45 3.02
C THR A 515 -7.49 26.34 4.23
N LYS A 516 -7.84 27.42 4.91
CA LYS A 516 -8.54 27.36 6.20
C LYS A 516 -9.98 27.88 6.26
N THR A 517 -10.52 28.47 5.21
CA THR A 517 -11.90 28.96 5.21
C THR A 517 -12.64 28.44 3.98
N ASN A 518 -13.76 27.77 4.25
CA ASN A 518 -14.83 27.34 3.33
C ASN A 518 -14.47 27.36 1.83
N PHE A 519 -13.75 26.34 1.38
CA PHE A 519 -13.29 26.14 -0.01
C PHE A 519 -14.39 26.45 -1.05
N ARG A 520 -15.66 26.16 -0.73
CA ARG A 520 -16.80 26.40 -1.63
C ARG A 520 -17.10 27.87 -1.82
N GLU A 521 -17.03 28.67 -0.78
CA GLU A 521 -17.23 30.12 -0.84
C GLU A 521 -16.11 30.82 -1.61
N GLN A 522 -14.88 30.36 -1.44
CA GLN A 522 -13.73 30.96 -2.15
C GLN A 522 -13.73 30.58 -3.63
N VAL A 523 -14.13 29.35 -3.97
CA VAL A 523 -14.31 28.92 -5.36
C VAL A 523 -15.44 29.70 -6.03
N GLU A 524 -16.54 30.00 -5.32
CA GLU A 524 -17.61 30.83 -5.87
C GLU A 524 -17.17 32.29 -6.04
N ARG A 525 -16.45 32.87 -5.08
CA ARG A 525 -15.87 34.22 -5.21
C ARG A 525 -14.85 34.32 -6.34
N ALA A 526 -14.01 33.31 -6.51
CA ALA A 526 -13.08 33.25 -7.63
C ALA A 526 -13.83 33.16 -8.97
N ARG A 527 -14.89 32.33 -9.07
CA ARG A 527 -15.75 32.25 -10.26
C ARG A 527 -16.49 33.55 -10.56
N GLU A 528 -16.93 34.29 -9.54
CA GLU A 528 -17.59 35.58 -9.73
C GLU A 528 -16.61 36.66 -10.21
N ARG A 529 -15.37 36.67 -9.71
CA ARG A 529 -14.30 37.54 -10.21
C ARG A 529 -13.96 37.22 -11.66
N MET A 530 -13.82 35.93 -12.01
CA MET A 530 -13.60 35.47 -13.37
C MET A 530 -14.68 35.94 -14.36
N LYS A 531 -15.95 35.94 -13.94
CA LYS A 531 -17.05 36.44 -14.78
C LYS A 531 -17.01 37.98 -14.99
N ARG A 532 -16.45 38.74 -14.04
CA ARG A 532 -16.32 40.21 -14.15
C ARG A 532 -15.18 40.65 -15.03
N HIS A 533 -14.17 39.82 -15.29
CA HIS A 533 -13.08 40.11 -16.24
C HIS A 533 -13.40 39.70 -17.68
N GLN A 534 -14.52 39.00 -17.93
CA GLN A 534 -14.99 38.64 -19.28
C GLN A 534 -16.07 39.61 -19.85
N THR A 535 -16.43 40.64 -19.09
CA THR A 535 -17.27 41.77 -19.52
C THR A 535 -16.46 43.05 -19.57
#